data_ea6711d08e9cd5ee780a4b4ebeb0b0fd
#
_entry.id   ea6711d08e9cd5ee780a4b4ebeb0b0fd
#
_cell.length_a   1.000
_cell.length_b   1.000
_cell.length_c   1.000
_cell.angle_alpha   90.00
_cell.angle_beta   90.00
_cell.angle_gamma   90.00
#
_symmetry.space_group_name_H-M   'P 1'
#
loop_
_entity.id
_entity.type
_entity.pdbx_description
1 polymer ?
#
loop_
_entity_poly.entity_id
_entity_poly.type
_entity_poly.pdbx_seq_one_letter_code
_entity_poly.pdbx_strand_id
1 'polypeptide(L)'
;MATTTDAWTHETLAAAPQTYFDAVDAMDVDGVLAHFADDATLTVQTDQVTFSGADEIRRMFADFFAASVSIRHEIRNLVVEEARGKVATEQGYTGELKDGSLNDMHNCNFFDFDADGRFKRVIIWMAGTNPLK
;
A
#
# COMPACT_ATOMS: atom_id res chain seq x y z
N MET A 1 -24.55 -2.43 -22.17
CA MET A 1 -24.52 -2.78 -20.77
C MET A 1 -23.13 -2.52 -20.19
N ALA A 2 -23.06 -1.74 -19.18
CA ALA A 2 -21.78 -1.50 -18.54
C ALA A 2 -21.28 -2.81 -17.93
N THR A 3 -20.06 -3.18 -18.26
CA THR A 3 -19.43 -4.32 -17.64
C THR A 3 -19.07 -3.95 -16.21
N THR A 4 -19.77 -4.52 -15.27
CA THR A 4 -19.38 -4.39 -13.87
C THR A 4 -18.22 -5.35 -13.67
N THR A 5 -17.09 -4.83 -13.24
CA THR A 5 -15.97 -5.66 -12.88
C THR A 5 -16.32 -6.38 -11.59
N ASP A 6 -16.40 -7.71 -11.61
CA ASP A 6 -16.73 -8.51 -10.42
C ASP A 6 -15.77 -8.24 -9.27
N ALA A 7 -14.53 -7.82 -9.59
CA ALA A 7 -13.52 -7.44 -8.61
C ALA A 7 -13.84 -6.12 -7.89
N TRP A 8 -14.77 -5.33 -8.41
CA TRP A 8 -15.10 -4.02 -7.84
C TRP A 8 -16.43 -4.04 -7.10
N THR A 9 -16.49 -4.77 -6.02
CA THR A 9 -17.59 -4.65 -5.06
C THR A 9 -17.09 -3.84 -3.88
N HIS A 10 -18.00 -3.26 -3.12
CA HIS A 10 -17.63 -2.54 -1.89
C HIS A 10 -16.78 -3.44 -0.99
N GLU A 11 -17.20 -4.69 -0.83
CA GLU A 11 -16.50 -5.64 0.05
C GLU A 11 -15.09 -5.96 -0.42
N THR A 12 -14.90 -6.25 -1.71
CA THR A 12 -13.58 -6.60 -2.23
C THR A 12 -12.63 -5.40 -2.19
N LEU A 13 -13.13 -4.22 -2.53
CA LEU A 13 -12.33 -2.99 -2.49
C LEU A 13 -11.97 -2.63 -1.04
N ALA A 14 -12.92 -2.75 -0.11
CA ALA A 14 -12.69 -2.41 1.29
C ALA A 14 -11.70 -3.38 1.96
N ALA A 15 -11.69 -4.65 1.55
CA ALA A 15 -10.83 -5.67 2.15
C ALA A 15 -9.37 -5.59 1.67
N ALA A 16 -9.14 -5.12 0.45
CA ALA A 16 -7.81 -5.18 -0.17
C ALA A 16 -6.74 -4.39 0.58
N PRO A 17 -6.98 -3.16 1.06
CA PRO A 17 -5.95 -2.46 1.84
C PRO A 17 -5.55 -3.20 3.11
N GLN A 18 -6.48 -3.81 3.82
CA GLN A 18 -6.16 -4.55 5.03
C GLN A 18 -5.28 -5.76 4.73
N THR A 19 -5.64 -6.56 3.71
CA THR A 19 -4.83 -7.72 3.31
C THR A 19 -3.44 -7.29 2.84
N TYR A 20 -3.35 -6.17 2.14
CA TYR A 20 -2.08 -5.59 1.72
C TYR A 20 -1.23 -5.20 2.94
N PHE A 21 -1.80 -4.47 3.90
CA PHE A 21 -1.07 -4.09 5.10
C PHE A 21 -0.66 -5.31 5.94
N ASP A 22 -1.52 -6.34 5.99
CA ASP A 22 -1.17 -7.58 6.69
C ASP A 22 0.08 -8.22 6.07
N ALA A 23 0.19 -8.24 4.74
CA ALA A 23 1.37 -8.76 4.06
C ALA A 23 2.60 -7.87 4.32
N VAL A 24 2.45 -6.55 4.33
CA VAL A 24 3.55 -5.63 4.66
C VAL A 24 4.03 -5.87 6.08
N ASP A 25 3.10 -5.97 7.03
CA ASP A 25 3.44 -6.17 8.45
C ASP A 25 4.11 -7.53 8.69
N ALA A 26 3.77 -8.53 7.89
CA ALA A 26 4.40 -9.85 7.92
C ALA A 26 5.74 -9.89 7.17
N MET A 27 6.12 -8.80 6.50
CA MET A 27 7.31 -8.72 5.65
C MET A 27 7.31 -9.77 4.55
N ASP A 28 6.14 -10.04 3.99
CA ASP A 28 5.91 -11.01 2.93
C ASP A 28 5.91 -10.30 1.59
N VAL A 29 7.06 -10.26 0.93
CA VAL A 29 7.22 -9.54 -0.35
C VAL A 29 6.29 -10.11 -1.41
N ASP A 30 6.20 -11.43 -1.54
CA ASP A 30 5.33 -12.04 -2.54
C ASP A 30 3.85 -11.75 -2.26
N GLY A 31 3.46 -11.77 -0.99
CA GLY A 31 2.09 -11.41 -0.60
C GLY A 31 1.77 -9.97 -0.91
N VAL A 32 2.72 -9.06 -0.69
CA VAL A 32 2.54 -7.64 -1.05
C VAL A 32 2.38 -7.50 -2.55
N LEU A 33 3.29 -8.08 -3.33
CA LEU A 33 3.29 -7.93 -4.79
C LEU A 33 2.08 -8.58 -5.46
N ALA A 34 1.47 -9.56 -4.82
CA ALA A 34 0.24 -10.17 -5.33
C ALA A 34 -0.91 -9.16 -5.44
N HIS A 35 -0.83 -8.05 -4.69
CA HIS A 35 -1.85 -6.99 -4.74
C HIS A 35 -1.63 -5.99 -5.87
N PHE A 36 -0.46 -5.99 -6.52
CA PHE A 36 -0.09 -4.97 -7.51
C PHE A 36 -0.19 -5.51 -8.93
N ALA A 37 -0.70 -4.68 -9.83
CA ALA A 37 -0.61 -4.94 -11.26
C ALA A 37 0.87 -4.88 -11.70
N ASP A 38 1.20 -5.58 -12.80
CA ASP A 38 2.59 -5.66 -13.27
C ASP A 38 3.17 -4.29 -13.62
N ASP A 39 2.34 -3.38 -14.11
CA ASP A 39 2.72 -2.02 -14.50
C ASP A 39 2.29 -0.97 -13.48
N ALA A 40 2.00 -1.38 -12.25
CA ALA A 40 1.55 -0.48 -11.19
C ALA A 40 2.61 0.57 -10.85
N THR A 41 2.14 1.67 -10.27
CA THR A 41 3.01 2.68 -9.67
C THR A 41 2.69 2.82 -8.18
N LEU A 42 3.74 3.08 -7.41
CA LEU A 42 3.59 3.46 -6.01
C LEU A 42 4.37 4.75 -5.80
N THR A 43 3.70 5.78 -5.33
CA THR A 43 4.28 7.09 -5.11
C THR A 43 4.22 7.44 -3.63
N VAL A 44 5.38 7.78 -3.05
CA VAL A 44 5.42 8.46 -1.75
C VAL A 44 5.36 9.95 -2.06
N GLN A 45 4.14 10.49 -2.01
CA GLN A 45 3.88 11.86 -2.48
C GLN A 45 4.56 12.89 -1.59
N THR A 46 4.68 12.60 -0.31
CA THR A 46 5.36 13.50 0.63
C THR A 46 6.78 13.82 0.18
N ASP A 47 7.48 12.85 -0.40
CA ASP A 47 8.85 13.00 -0.88
C ASP A 47 8.95 13.11 -2.41
N GLN A 48 7.83 13.02 -3.12
CA GLN A 48 7.75 13.06 -4.57
C GLN A 48 8.61 11.96 -5.24
N VAL A 49 8.55 10.75 -4.68
CA VAL A 49 9.29 9.59 -5.20
C VAL A 49 8.29 8.57 -5.73
N THR A 50 8.50 8.09 -6.96
CA THR A 50 7.64 7.09 -7.59
C THR A 50 8.45 5.85 -7.95
N PHE A 51 7.90 4.69 -7.58
CA PHE A 51 8.40 3.38 -8.00
C PHE A 51 7.46 2.87 -9.10
N SER A 52 8.00 2.55 -10.26
CA SER A 52 7.22 2.18 -11.44
C SER A 52 7.46 0.73 -11.82
N GLY A 53 6.39 -0.04 -11.88
CA GLY A 53 6.42 -1.44 -12.25
C GLY A 53 6.68 -2.36 -11.07
N ALA A 54 6.29 -3.62 -11.25
CA ALA A 54 6.38 -4.62 -10.18
C ALA A 54 7.81 -4.82 -9.68
N ASP A 55 8.81 -4.75 -10.57
CA ASP A 55 10.21 -4.98 -10.17
C ASP A 55 10.72 -3.90 -9.25
N GLU A 56 10.44 -2.63 -9.55
CA GLU A 56 10.85 -1.51 -8.69
C GLU A 56 10.12 -1.53 -7.35
N ILE A 57 8.83 -1.83 -7.39
CA ILE A 57 8.02 -1.92 -6.17
C ILE A 57 8.53 -3.07 -5.29
N ARG A 58 8.82 -4.22 -5.90
CA ARG A 58 9.38 -5.38 -5.17
C ARG A 58 10.70 -5.02 -4.50
N ARG A 59 11.59 -4.37 -5.22
CA ARG A 59 12.89 -3.97 -4.66
C ARG A 59 12.73 -3.02 -3.50
N MET A 60 11.85 -2.05 -3.63
CA MET A 60 11.59 -1.09 -2.55
C MET A 60 11.10 -1.80 -1.29
N PHE A 61 10.13 -2.72 -1.41
CA PHE A 61 9.65 -3.46 -0.25
C PHE A 61 10.70 -4.41 0.32
N ALA A 62 11.48 -5.08 -0.55
CA ALA A 62 12.55 -5.97 -0.09
C ALA A 62 13.58 -5.20 0.73
N ASP A 63 13.97 -4.00 0.29
CA ASP A 63 14.93 -3.16 1.00
C ASP A 63 14.35 -2.67 2.33
N PHE A 64 13.08 -2.26 2.33
CA PHE A 64 12.40 -1.83 3.54
C PHE A 64 12.32 -2.95 4.57
N PHE A 65 11.94 -4.16 4.14
CA PHE A 65 11.86 -5.32 5.02
C PHE A 65 13.23 -5.72 5.56
N ALA A 66 14.26 -5.66 4.71
CA ALA A 66 15.63 -5.95 5.15
C ALA A 66 16.13 -4.98 6.22
N ALA A 67 15.65 -3.73 6.17
CA ALA A 67 16.03 -2.69 7.13
C ALA A 67 15.16 -2.68 8.39
N SER A 68 14.08 -3.46 8.44
CA SER A 68 13.08 -3.41 9.50
C SER A 68 13.21 -4.55 10.49
N VAL A 69 12.99 -4.26 11.77
CA VAL A 69 12.82 -5.26 12.83
C VAL A 69 11.34 -5.58 12.98
N SER A 70 10.49 -4.56 12.96
CA SER A 70 9.05 -4.72 13.10
C SER A 70 8.32 -3.68 12.27
N ILE A 71 7.14 -4.05 11.77
CA ILE A 71 6.25 -3.17 11.00
C ILE A 71 4.82 -3.46 11.44
N ARG A 72 4.06 -2.41 11.74
CA ARG A 72 2.66 -2.55 12.10
C ARG A 72 1.85 -1.39 11.52
N HIS A 73 0.77 -1.73 10.82
CA HIS A 73 -0.23 -0.77 10.34
C HIS A 73 -1.56 -1.01 11.02
N GLU A 74 -2.28 0.08 11.28
CA GLU A 74 -3.63 0.02 11.83
C GLU A 74 -4.50 1.00 11.05
N ILE A 75 -5.47 0.47 10.29
CA ILE A 75 -6.42 1.30 9.54
C ILE A 75 -7.42 1.90 10.53
N ARG A 76 -7.55 3.23 10.51
CA ARG A 76 -8.46 3.98 11.37
C ARG A 76 -9.67 4.48 10.61
N ASN A 77 -9.50 4.83 9.32
CA ASN A 77 -10.58 5.23 8.44
C ASN A 77 -10.38 4.61 7.07
N LEU A 78 -11.49 4.24 6.44
CA LEU A 78 -11.47 3.66 5.11
C LEU A 78 -12.68 4.16 4.35
N VAL A 79 -12.45 4.71 3.13
CA VAL A 79 -13.47 5.23 2.26
C VAL A 79 -13.39 4.52 0.92
N VAL A 80 -14.51 4.04 0.41
CA VAL A 80 -14.59 3.31 -0.84
C VAL A 80 -15.41 4.09 -1.84
N GLU A 81 -14.89 4.26 -3.05
CA GLU A 81 -15.66 4.71 -4.21
C GLU A 81 -15.76 3.54 -5.18
N GLU A 82 -16.84 2.79 -5.08
CA GLU A 82 -17.02 1.55 -5.81
C GLU A 82 -17.05 1.76 -7.33
N ALA A 83 -17.76 2.80 -7.78
CA ALA A 83 -18.00 3.03 -9.20
C ALA A 83 -16.70 3.25 -9.99
N ARG A 84 -15.67 3.80 -9.38
CA ARG A 84 -14.39 4.08 -10.03
C ARG A 84 -13.24 3.23 -9.51
N GLY A 85 -13.52 2.26 -8.65
CA GLY A 85 -12.49 1.37 -8.12
C GLY A 85 -11.41 2.10 -7.34
N LYS A 86 -11.82 2.94 -6.38
CA LYS A 86 -10.89 3.73 -5.56
C LYS A 86 -11.16 3.52 -4.09
N VAL A 87 -10.08 3.46 -3.30
CA VAL A 87 -10.15 3.39 -1.84
C VAL A 87 -9.15 4.37 -1.25
N ALA A 88 -9.55 5.05 -0.19
CA ALA A 88 -8.65 5.86 0.62
C ALA A 88 -8.60 5.29 2.02
N THR A 89 -7.41 5.22 2.60
CA THR A 89 -7.23 4.81 3.99
C THR A 89 -6.48 5.86 4.77
N GLU A 90 -6.80 5.95 6.05
CA GLU A 90 -6.04 6.69 7.03
C GLU A 90 -5.58 5.66 8.06
N GLN A 91 -4.28 5.56 8.29
CA GLN A 91 -3.73 4.52 9.15
C GLN A 91 -2.55 5.02 9.97
N GLY A 92 -2.36 4.38 11.12
CA GLY A 92 -1.12 4.49 11.86
C GLY A 92 -0.10 3.49 11.32
N TYR A 93 1.17 3.90 11.29
CA TYR A 93 2.30 3.02 11.05
C TYR A 93 3.27 3.16 12.20
N THR A 94 3.60 2.04 12.85
CA THR A 94 4.65 1.98 13.85
C THR A 94 5.66 0.93 13.42
N GLY A 95 6.93 1.17 13.71
CA GLY A 95 7.96 0.23 13.33
C GLY A 95 9.30 0.55 13.96
N GLU A 96 10.14 -0.47 14.01
CA GLU A 96 11.52 -0.35 14.43
C GLU A 96 12.42 -0.75 13.27
N LEU A 97 13.42 0.08 12.97
CA LEU A 97 14.45 -0.23 11.98
C LEU A 97 15.66 -0.86 12.66
N LYS A 98 16.47 -1.59 11.89
CA LYS A 98 17.66 -2.29 12.43
C LYS A 98 18.72 -1.35 12.99
N ASP A 99 18.69 -0.07 12.59
CA ASP A 99 19.58 0.96 13.14
C ASP A 99 19.11 1.49 14.50
N GLY A 100 17.98 0.98 15.02
CA GLY A 100 17.40 1.41 16.30
C GLY A 100 16.39 2.55 16.18
N SER A 101 16.18 3.09 14.98
CA SER A 101 15.17 4.14 14.77
C SER A 101 13.78 3.60 15.01
N LEU A 102 12.94 4.39 15.69
CA LEU A 102 11.54 4.08 15.91
C LEU A 102 10.69 5.02 15.07
N ASN A 103 9.71 4.46 14.36
CA ASN A 103 8.75 5.24 13.58
C ASN A 103 7.37 5.13 14.21
N ASP A 104 6.68 6.26 14.30
CA ASP A 104 5.29 6.33 14.74
C ASP A 104 4.65 7.42 13.88
N MET A 105 3.95 6.98 12.84
CA MET A 105 3.49 7.87 11.78
C MET A 105 1.99 7.74 11.57
N HIS A 106 1.39 8.83 11.11
CA HIS A 106 -0.02 8.89 10.75
C HIS A 106 -0.09 9.15 9.24
N ASN A 107 -0.42 8.11 8.48
CA ASN A 107 -0.33 8.16 7.03
C ASN A 107 -1.70 8.06 6.37
N CYS A 108 -1.76 8.48 5.11
CA CYS A 108 -2.95 8.36 4.27
C CYS A 108 -2.55 7.78 2.93
N ASN A 109 -3.27 6.74 2.49
CA ASN A 109 -3.04 6.11 1.19
C ASN A 109 -4.25 6.26 0.29
N PHE A 110 -3.99 6.46 -1.00
CA PHE A 110 -5.01 6.34 -2.05
C PHE A 110 -4.67 5.13 -2.92
N PHE A 111 -5.66 4.26 -3.15
CA PHE A 111 -5.50 3.05 -3.94
C PHE A 111 -6.44 3.13 -5.13
N ASP A 112 -5.87 3.02 -6.35
CA ASP A 112 -6.65 2.88 -7.57
C ASP A 112 -6.53 1.43 -8.03
N PHE A 113 -7.65 0.79 -8.34
CA PHE A 113 -7.71 -0.61 -8.72
C PHE A 113 -7.82 -0.75 -10.23
N ASP A 114 -7.21 -1.80 -10.79
CA ASP A 114 -7.42 -2.18 -12.18
C ASP A 114 -8.62 -3.11 -12.33
N ALA A 115 -8.91 -3.53 -13.56
CA ALA A 115 -10.07 -4.37 -13.86
C ALA A 115 -10.01 -5.74 -13.18
N ASP A 116 -8.81 -6.21 -12.83
CA ASP A 116 -8.61 -7.50 -12.16
C ASP A 116 -8.67 -7.41 -10.64
N GLY A 117 -8.88 -6.21 -10.10
CA GLY A 117 -8.93 -5.99 -8.66
C GLY A 117 -7.58 -5.83 -8.00
N ARG A 118 -6.52 -5.60 -8.79
CA ARG A 118 -5.19 -5.30 -8.26
C ARG A 118 -4.97 -3.80 -8.22
N PHE A 119 -4.03 -3.36 -7.41
CA PHE A 119 -3.65 -1.95 -7.37
C PHE A 119 -2.91 -1.59 -8.65
N LYS A 120 -3.39 -0.60 -9.39
CA LYS A 120 -2.66 -0.02 -10.52
C LYS A 120 -1.91 1.24 -10.12
N ARG A 121 -2.32 1.89 -9.03
CA ARG A 121 -1.70 3.11 -8.55
C ARG A 121 -1.95 3.24 -7.06
N VAL A 122 -0.87 3.39 -6.30
CA VAL A 122 -0.94 3.66 -4.86
C VAL A 122 -0.20 4.95 -4.59
N ILE A 123 -0.83 5.86 -3.86
CA ILE A 123 -0.20 7.11 -3.42
C ILE A 123 -0.23 7.14 -1.91
N ILE A 124 0.92 7.43 -1.32
CA ILE A 124 1.11 7.47 0.12
C ILE A 124 1.50 8.88 0.54
N TRP A 125 0.75 9.43 1.47
CA TRP A 125 1.11 10.65 2.18
C TRP A 125 1.59 10.24 3.57
N MET A 126 2.81 10.62 3.94
CA MET A 126 3.42 10.25 5.22
C MET A 126 3.63 11.45 6.10
N ALA A 127 3.41 11.27 7.40
CA ALA A 127 3.78 12.26 8.41
C ALA A 127 5.12 11.83 9.00
N GLY A 128 6.20 12.52 8.63
CA GLY A 128 7.53 12.24 9.14
C GLY A 128 8.49 11.71 8.08
N THR A 129 9.57 11.09 8.53
CA THR A 129 10.63 10.59 7.66
C THR A 129 10.17 9.33 6.93
N ASN A 130 10.39 9.29 5.61
CA ASN A 130 10.01 8.16 4.79
C ASN A 130 10.95 6.97 5.00
N PRO A 131 10.48 5.85 5.60
CA PRO A 131 11.31 4.65 5.78
C PRO A 131 11.44 3.81 4.52
N LEU A 132 10.72 4.16 3.44
CA LEU A 132 10.72 3.40 2.19
C LEU A 132 11.80 3.87 1.20
N LYS A 133 12.59 4.86 1.56
CA LYS A 133 13.69 5.33 0.74
C LYS A 133 14.83 4.35 0.71
#